data_dae2af34646db07cac71c44dd6cdba6b
#
_entry.id   dae2af34646db07cac71c44dd6cdba6b
#
_cell.length_a   1.000
_cell.length_b   1.000
_cell.length_c   1.000
_cell.angle_alpha   90.00
_cell.angle_beta   90.00
_cell.angle_gamma   90.00
#
_symmetry.space_group_name_H-M   'P 1'
#
loop_
_entity.id
_entity.type
_entity.pdbx_description
1 polymer ?
#
loop_
_entity_poly.entity_id
_entity_poly.type
_entity_poly.pdbx_seq_one_letter_code
_entity_poly.pdbx_strand_id
1 'polypeptide(L)'
;MKKILFGLIVSITISVNGQYLQSRLLKVNQSDAAKFEAAVEEKTKLYNSKEGQPRYLTFKILTGPYAQNYVRMQYADDLSEFDAIDKVGNDYWFKTTGKLHVSEGNRIFSRNAEATYSPEGTEIVNHRRILYYKIRPGMEKDFWRYRTRLVKALEAANWPNRVSTLNCNSGCDGNWVMVRYHHKDFENEYDDNSKIFPIVVEKYNELFGKDSYEEDSQRLQMSVEENRTRHHQRMPALSSSWN
;
A
#
# COMPACT_ATOMS: atom_id res chain seq x y z
N MET A 1 -5.72 55.63 9.85
CA MET A 1 -5.75 54.55 8.83
C MET A 1 -5.03 53.32 9.40
N LYS A 2 -5.78 52.29 9.86
CA LYS A 2 -5.24 51.05 10.38
C LYS A 2 -5.01 50.08 9.21
N LYS A 3 -3.76 49.70 8.95
CA LYS A 3 -3.43 48.67 7.95
C LYS A 3 -3.67 47.29 8.59
N ILE A 4 -4.68 46.60 8.12
CA ILE A 4 -4.94 45.17 8.47
C ILE A 4 -4.00 44.34 7.61
N LEU A 5 -3.02 43.69 8.27
CA LEU A 5 -2.11 42.74 7.65
C LEU A 5 -2.84 41.39 7.60
N PHE A 6 -3.30 41.00 6.42
CA PHE A 6 -3.88 39.64 6.19
C PHE A 6 -2.73 38.67 6.11
N GLY A 7 -2.47 37.94 7.18
CA GLY A 7 -1.53 36.82 7.18
C GLY A 7 -2.13 35.63 6.43
N LEU A 8 -1.56 35.31 5.27
CA LEU A 8 -1.89 34.10 4.50
C LEU A 8 -1.34 32.90 5.26
N ILE A 9 -2.18 32.19 6.00
CA ILE A 9 -1.82 30.90 6.60
C ILE A 9 -1.84 29.88 5.46
N VAL A 10 -0.66 29.58 4.92
CA VAL A 10 -0.48 28.44 4.01
C VAL A 10 -0.51 27.18 4.86
N SER A 11 -1.65 26.51 4.89
CA SER A 11 -1.77 25.17 5.48
C SER A 11 -1.01 24.19 4.57
N ILE A 12 0.24 23.90 4.92
CA ILE A 12 0.99 22.80 4.30
C ILE A 12 0.35 21.51 4.80
N THR A 13 -0.56 20.95 4.03
CA THR A 13 -1.02 19.57 4.24
C THR A 13 0.15 18.65 3.92
N ILE A 14 0.90 18.24 4.94
CA ILE A 14 1.91 17.19 4.83
C ILE A 14 1.14 15.90 4.56
N SER A 15 1.00 15.57 3.31
CA SER A 15 0.52 14.25 2.87
C SER A 15 1.59 13.23 3.28
N VAL A 16 1.40 12.58 4.43
CA VAL A 16 2.31 11.52 4.92
C VAL A 16 2.14 10.29 4.03
N ASN A 17 2.80 10.34 2.90
CA ASN A 17 2.96 9.20 2.00
C ASN A 17 4.36 8.65 2.21
N GLY A 18 4.56 7.80 3.22
CA GLY A 18 5.85 7.15 3.44
C GLY A 18 6.45 6.64 2.13
N GLN A 19 7.69 7.05 1.86
CA GLN A 19 8.39 6.67 0.62
C GLN A 19 8.86 5.22 0.66
N TYR A 20 9.09 4.71 1.87
CA TYR A 20 9.52 3.35 2.11
C TYR A 20 8.51 2.59 2.95
N LEU A 21 8.50 1.29 2.77
CA LEU A 21 7.60 0.37 3.43
C LEU A 21 8.35 -0.90 3.80
N GLN A 22 8.47 -1.19 5.09
CA GLN A 22 8.93 -2.50 5.56
C GLN A 22 7.71 -3.37 5.86
N SER A 23 7.64 -4.57 5.27
CA SER A 23 6.47 -5.45 5.36
C SER A 23 6.84 -6.85 5.81
N ARG A 24 6.07 -7.41 6.75
CA ARG A 24 6.20 -8.80 7.21
C ARG A 24 4.84 -9.48 7.33
N LEU A 25 4.81 -10.76 6.99
CA LEU A 25 3.66 -11.64 7.18
C LEU A 25 3.71 -12.19 8.61
N LEU A 26 2.59 -12.14 9.31
CA LEU A 26 2.41 -12.69 10.65
C LEU A 26 1.39 -13.82 10.56
N LYS A 27 1.87 -15.04 10.69
CA LYS A 27 1.02 -16.25 10.72
C LYS A 27 0.55 -16.49 12.15
N VAL A 28 -0.76 -16.48 12.33
CA VAL A 28 -1.44 -16.60 13.63
C VAL A 28 -2.37 -17.80 13.59
N ASN A 29 -2.33 -18.64 14.62
CA ASN A 29 -3.32 -19.71 14.76
C ASN A 29 -4.71 -19.10 14.99
N GLN A 30 -5.75 -19.64 14.36
CA GLN A 30 -7.10 -19.11 14.48
C GLN A 30 -7.63 -19.08 15.91
N SER A 31 -7.24 -20.04 16.73
CA SER A 31 -7.56 -20.09 18.17
C SER A 31 -6.96 -18.92 18.98
N ASP A 32 -5.88 -18.33 18.48
CA ASP A 32 -5.16 -17.24 19.14
C ASP A 32 -5.41 -15.88 18.50
N ALA A 33 -6.21 -15.80 17.43
CA ALA A 33 -6.44 -14.59 16.68
C ALA A 33 -6.94 -13.42 17.55
N ALA A 34 -7.93 -13.64 18.39
CA ALA A 34 -8.47 -12.60 19.28
C ALA A 34 -7.43 -12.11 20.30
N LYS A 35 -6.61 -13.02 20.86
CA LYS A 35 -5.53 -12.67 21.79
C LYS A 35 -4.44 -11.87 21.08
N PHE A 36 -4.09 -12.30 19.86
CA PHE A 36 -3.12 -11.60 19.04
C PHE A 36 -3.59 -10.18 18.70
N GLU A 37 -4.84 -10.03 18.24
CA GLU A 37 -5.40 -8.72 17.89
C GLU A 37 -5.40 -7.80 19.12
N ALA A 38 -5.84 -8.25 20.29
CA ALA A 38 -5.82 -7.46 21.53
C ALA A 38 -4.39 -7.03 21.92
N ALA A 39 -3.41 -7.94 21.85
CA ALA A 39 -2.02 -7.62 22.18
C ALA A 39 -1.39 -6.62 21.20
N VAL A 40 -1.71 -6.72 19.90
CA VAL A 40 -1.25 -5.77 18.88
C VAL A 40 -1.89 -4.41 19.07
N GLU A 41 -3.18 -4.35 19.38
CA GLU A 41 -3.90 -3.11 19.69
C GLU A 41 -3.26 -2.38 20.87
N GLU A 42 -3.04 -3.08 21.99
CA GLU A 42 -2.41 -2.50 23.17
C GLU A 42 -0.99 -1.99 22.87
N LYS A 43 -0.15 -2.81 22.20
CA LYS A 43 1.19 -2.38 21.77
C LYS A 43 1.14 -1.14 20.89
N THR A 44 0.19 -1.09 19.97
CA THR A 44 0.06 0.05 19.06
C THR A 44 -0.33 1.33 19.80
N LYS A 45 -1.28 1.25 20.74
CA LYS A 45 -1.67 2.39 21.58
C LYS A 45 -0.51 2.92 22.43
N LEU A 46 0.29 2.03 23.00
CA LEU A 46 1.37 2.41 23.92
C LEU A 46 2.61 2.95 23.19
N TYR A 47 2.98 2.36 22.05
CA TYR A 47 4.30 2.55 21.45
C TYR A 47 4.28 2.94 19.96
N ASN A 48 3.13 3.13 19.35
CA ASN A 48 3.06 3.45 17.92
C ASN A 48 1.95 4.46 17.54
N SER A 49 1.46 5.23 18.49
CA SER A 49 0.35 6.17 18.27
C SER A 49 0.71 7.62 18.55
N LYS A 50 1.95 7.91 18.93
CA LYS A 50 2.44 9.26 19.26
C LYS A 50 3.46 9.73 18.23
N GLU A 51 3.60 11.04 18.10
CA GLU A 51 4.64 11.66 17.28
C GLU A 51 6.03 11.17 17.67
N GLY A 52 6.90 10.95 16.69
CA GLY A 52 8.24 10.41 16.89
C GLY A 52 8.33 8.91 17.11
N GLN A 53 7.20 8.20 17.24
CA GLN A 53 7.19 6.75 17.33
C GLN A 53 7.10 6.09 15.93
N PRO A 54 7.66 4.87 15.76
CA PRO A 54 7.50 4.13 14.52
C PRO A 54 6.02 3.87 14.19
N ARG A 55 5.63 4.13 12.94
CA ARG A 55 4.25 4.00 12.49
C ARG A 55 4.02 2.67 11.79
N TYR A 56 2.99 1.96 12.24
CA TYR A 56 2.61 0.67 11.69
C TYR A 56 1.15 0.66 11.21
N LEU A 57 0.93 0.05 10.05
CA LEU A 57 -0.40 -0.36 9.63
C LEU A 57 -0.49 -1.89 9.63
N THR A 58 -1.57 -2.41 10.16
CA THR A 58 -1.85 -3.85 10.23
C THR A 58 -3.06 -4.17 9.36
N PHE A 59 -2.93 -5.20 8.53
CA PHE A 59 -3.97 -5.67 7.61
C PHE A 59 -4.25 -7.14 7.86
N LYS A 60 -5.51 -7.51 7.88
CA LYS A 60 -5.95 -8.91 7.79
C LYS A 60 -6.00 -9.30 6.31
N ILE A 61 -5.46 -10.46 5.96
CA ILE A 61 -5.53 -11.02 4.62
C ILE A 61 -6.87 -11.73 4.49
N LEU A 62 -7.67 -11.32 3.50
CA LEU A 62 -9.02 -11.85 3.31
C LEU A 62 -9.04 -13.04 2.34
N THR A 63 -8.16 -13.07 1.35
CA THR A 63 -8.17 -14.08 0.29
C THR A 63 -6.78 -14.65 0.01
N GLY A 64 -6.74 -15.84 -0.59
CA GLY A 64 -5.51 -16.52 -0.98
C GLY A 64 -4.91 -17.43 0.11
N PRO A 65 -3.71 -17.99 -0.12
CA PRO A 65 -3.12 -19.04 0.75
C PRO A 65 -2.87 -18.62 2.19
N TYR A 66 -2.79 -17.30 2.44
CA TYR A 66 -2.55 -16.74 3.76
C TYR A 66 -3.78 -16.05 4.35
N ALA A 67 -4.98 -16.37 3.83
CA ALA A 67 -6.23 -15.84 4.38
C ALA A 67 -6.30 -16.04 5.89
N GLN A 68 -6.90 -15.07 6.58
CA GLN A 68 -7.00 -14.97 8.04
C GLN A 68 -5.69 -14.69 8.80
N ASN A 69 -4.53 -14.60 8.13
CA ASN A 69 -3.29 -14.11 8.71
C ASN A 69 -3.17 -12.58 8.53
N TYR A 70 -2.07 -12.01 9.02
CA TYR A 70 -1.90 -10.57 9.04
C TYR A 70 -0.64 -10.15 8.30
N VAL A 71 -0.68 -8.95 7.74
CA VAL A 71 0.50 -8.24 7.26
C VAL A 71 0.65 -7.00 8.10
N ARG A 72 1.83 -6.82 8.73
CA ARG A 72 2.18 -5.61 9.45
C ARG A 72 3.23 -4.84 8.69
N MET A 73 2.96 -3.57 8.45
CA MET A 73 3.76 -2.69 7.60
C MET A 73 4.20 -1.48 8.41
N GLN A 74 5.52 -1.23 8.45
CA GLN A 74 6.09 0.02 8.94
C GLN A 74 6.32 0.95 7.76
N TYR A 75 5.92 2.21 7.90
CA TYR A 75 6.15 3.26 6.91
C TYR A 75 7.24 4.20 7.40
N ALA A 76 8.08 4.65 6.46
CA ALA A 76 9.15 5.61 6.69
C ALA A 76 9.26 6.56 5.48
N ASP A 77 9.63 7.81 5.73
CA ASP A 77 9.89 8.77 4.67
C ASP A 77 11.33 8.66 4.16
N ASP A 78 12.25 8.20 5.03
CA ASP A 78 13.63 7.90 4.71
C ASP A 78 14.01 6.47 5.13
N LEU A 79 14.90 5.82 4.35
CA LEU A 79 15.34 4.45 4.62
C LEU A 79 16.08 4.34 5.97
N SER A 80 16.79 5.39 6.40
CA SER A 80 17.50 5.42 7.67
C SER A 80 16.60 5.36 8.91
N GLU A 81 15.30 5.67 8.78
CA GLU A 81 14.36 5.52 9.89
C GLU A 81 14.19 4.05 10.33
N PHE A 82 14.52 3.08 9.46
CA PHE A 82 14.53 1.66 9.84
C PHE A 82 15.74 1.26 10.71
N ASP A 83 16.76 2.10 10.81
CA ASP A 83 17.91 1.89 11.70
C ASP A 83 17.55 2.23 13.15
N ALA A 84 16.50 3.02 13.37
CA ALA A 84 16.03 3.39 14.70
C ALA A 84 15.41 2.19 15.42
N ILE A 85 16.05 1.77 16.51
CA ILE A 85 15.61 0.63 17.32
C ILE A 85 14.71 1.12 18.46
N ASP A 86 13.40 0.88 18.33
CA ASP A 86 12.45 1.01 19.44
C ASP A 86 12.63 -0.17 20.42
N LYS A 87 13.65 -0.12 21.26
CA LYS A 87 13.96 -1.22 22.19
C LYS A 87 12.78 -1.54 23.11
N VAL A 88 12.15 -0.53 23.69
CA VAL A 88 11.06 -0.72 24.67
C VAL A 88 9.83 -1.31 24.00
N GLY A 89 9.41 -0.76 22.86
CA GLY A 89 8.27 -1.29 22.10
C GLY A 89 8.54 -2.68 21.51
N ASN A 90 9.78 -2.99 21.15
CA ASN A 90 10.17 -4.32 20.66
C ASN A 90 10.18 -5.36 21.81
N ASP A 91 10.72 -5.02 22.98
CA ASP A 91 10.69 -5.90 24.15
C ASP A 91 9.23 -6.20 24.58
N TYR A 92 8.34 -5.19 24.54
CA TYR A 92 6.92 -5.37 24.78
C TYR A 92 6.28 -6.29 23.73
N TRP A 93 6.58 -6.07 22.45
CA TRP A 93 6.10 -6.91 21.36
C TRP A 93 6.48 -8.38 21.56
N PHE A 94 7.76 -8.68 21.82
CA PHE A 94 8.21 -10.05 22.04
C PHE A 94 7.55 -10.70 23.25
N LYS A 95 7.35 -9.95 24.31
CA LYS A 95 6.71 -10.45 25.54
C LYS A 95 5.22 -10.77 25.35
N THR A 96 4.49 -9.96 24.59
CA THR A 96 3.01 -10.06 24.50
C THR A 96 2.55 -10.79 23.24
N THR A 97 3.15 -10.54 22.09
CA THR A 97 2.73 -11.09 20.80
C THR A 97 3.64 -12.20 20.29
N GLY A 98 4.90 -12.26 20.74
CA GLY A 98 5.93 -13.15 20.16
C GLY A 98 5.57 -14.62 20.15
N LYS A 99 4.76 -15.10 21.12
CA LYS A 99 4.29 -16.49 21.19
C LYS A 99 3.01 -16.77 20.40
N LEU A 100 2.36 -15.71 19.90
CA LEU A 100 1.04 -15.79 19.25
C LEU A 100 1.14 -15.84 17.71
N HIS A 101 2.35 -15.68 17.16
CA HIS A 101 2.55 -15.67 15.72
C HIS A 101 3.93 -16.16 15.31
N VAL A 102 4.04 -16.58 14.05
CA VAL A 102 5.31 -16.79 13.35
C VAL A 102 5.45 -15.67 12.31
N SER A 103 6.57 -14.94 12.36
CA SER A 103 6.87 -13.89 11.39
C SER A 103 7.58 -14.48 10.17
N GLU A 104 7.08 -14.23 8.97
CA GLU A 104 7.72 -14.62 7.72
C GLU A 104 8.02 -13.40 6.85
N GLY A 105 9.22 -13.40 6.31
CA GLY A 105 9.71 -12.38 5.42
C GLY A 105 9.83 -11.01 6.13
N ASN A 106 10.82 -10.28 5.71
CA ASN A 106 11.00 -8.87 6.04
C ASN A 106 11.42 -8.21 4.74
N ARG A 107 10.47 -7.57 4.07
CA ARG A 107 10.68 -7.00 2.74
C ARG A 107 10.62 -5.50 2.83
N ILE A 108 11.56 -4.84 2.16
CA ILE A 108 11.57 -3.39 2.03
C ILE A 108 11.15 -3.03 0.62
N PHE A 109 10.18 -2.13 0.53
CA PHE A 109 9.68 -1.58 -0.72
C PHE A 109 9.91 -0.08 -0.75
N SER A 110 10.13 0.47 -1.94
CA SER A 110 10.07 1.91 -2.19
C SER A 110 8.90 2.25 -3.11
N ARG A 111 8.28 3.40 -2.86
CA ARG A 111 7.19 3.91 -3.69
C ARG A 111 7.73 4.34 -5.05
N ASN A 112 7.09 3.89 -6.12
CA ASN A 112 7.30 4.42 -7.46
C ASN A 112 6.31 5.57 -7.69
N ALA A 113 6.78 6.81 -7.66
CA ALA A 113 5.93 8.00 -7.76
C ALA A 113 5.24 8.09 -9.13
N GLU A 114 5.96 7.80 -10.23
CA GLU A 114 5.44 7.89 -11.60
C GLU A 114 4.35 6.85 -11.89
N ALA A 115 4.42 5.71 -11.21
CA ALA A 115 3.44 4.61 -11.33
C ALA A 115 2.41 4.58 -10.20
N THR A 116 2.33 5.66 -9.41
CA THR A 116 1.37 5.81 -8.30
C THR A 116 0.40 6.94 -8.60
N TYR A 117 -0.89 6.64 -8.54
CA TYR A 117 -1.98 7.61 -8.61
C TYR A 117 -2.50 7.91 -7.20
N SER A 118 -2.56 9.18 -6.84
CA SER A 118 -3.01 9.63 -5.51
C SER A 118 -3.77 10.94 -5.63
N PRO A 119 -5.07 10.90 -5.89
CA PRO A 119 -5.88 12.12 -6.00
C PRO A 119 -5.94 12.85 -4.67
N GLU A 120 -6.04 14.18 -4.73
CA GLU A 120 -6.18 15.04 -3.56
C GLU A 120 -7.48 14.73 -2.80
N GLY A 121 -7.45 14.89 -1.48
CA GLY A 121 -8.63 14.67 -0.64
C GLY A 121 -9.10 13.22 -0.51
N THR A 122 -8.33 12.25 -1.02
CA THR A 122 -8.71 10.83 -0.92
C THR A 122 -8.68 10.37 0.54
N GLU A 123 -9.81 9.88 1.02
CA GLU A 123 -9.92 9.28 2.34
C GLU A 123 -9.09 8.01 2.47
N ILE A 124 -8.67 7.71 3.70
CA ILE A 124 -8.02 6.44 4.01
C ILE A 124 -9.09 5.36 4.08
N VAL A 125 -9.16 4.54 3.03
CA VAL A 125 -10.08 3.40 2.97
C VAL A 125 -9.44 2.13 3.53
N ASN A 126 -10.25 1.19 3.97
CA ASN A 126 -9.78 0.02 4.69
C ASN A 126 -9.59 -1.23 3.80
N HIS A 127 -10.26 -1.31 2.67
CA HIS A 127 -10.17 -2.44 1.74
C HIS A 127 -9.11 -2.18 0.67
N ARG A 128 -8.34 -3.22 0.32
CA ARG A 128 -7.32 -3.14 -0.72
C ARG A 128 -7.24 -4.42 -1.51
N ARG A 129 -7.25 -4.30 -2.84
CA ARG A 129 -6.78 -5.36 -3.72
C ARG A 129 -5.29 -5.20 -3.95
N ILE A 130 -4.53 -6.23 -3.64
CA ILE A 130 -3.07 -6.25 -3.78
C ILE A 130 -2.70 -7.18 -4.93
N LEU A 131 -1.92 -6.67 -5.86
CA LEU A 131 -1.34 -7.41 -6.96
C LEU A 131 0.18 -7.42 -6.77
N TYR A 132 0.78 -8.60 -6.78
CA TYR A 132 2.22 -8.79 -6.80
C TYR A 132 2.62 -9.29 -8.19
N TYR A 133 3.59 -8.65 -8.80
CA TYR A 133 4.15 -9.01 -10.09
C TYR A 133 5.63 -9.30 -9.95
N LYS A 134 6.09 -10.46 -10.41
CA LYS A 134 7.49 -10.75 -10.63
C LYS A 134 7.82 -10.45 -12.09
N ILE A 135 8.67 -9.45 -12.31
CA ILE A 135 9.00 -8.99 -13.66
C ILE A 135 10.14 -9.83 -14.20
N ARG A 136 10.03 -10.27 -15.46
CA ARG A 136 11.09 -10.97 -16.18
C ARG A 136 12.29 -10.04 -16.38
N PRO A 137 13.52 -10.50 -16.12
CA PRO A 137 14.73 -9.73 -16.43
C PRO A 137 14.76 -9.24 -17.88
N GLY A 138 15.04 -7.94 -18.06
CA GLY A 138 15.10 -7.30 -19.37
C GLY A 138 13.75 -6.84 -19.95
N MET A 139 12.64 -7.12 -19.27
CA MET A 139 11.30 -6.71 -19.73
C MET A 139 10.68 -5.59 -18.87
N GLU A 140 11.47 -4.97 -18.00
CA GLU A 140 11.03 -3.91 -17.09
C GLU A 140 10.41 -2.72 -17.83
N LYS A 141 10.93 -2.40 -19.01
CA LYS A 141 10.46 -1.27 -19.82
C LYS A 141 8.99 -1.41 -20.21
N ASP A 142 8.56 -2.60 -20.60
CA ASP A 142 7.17 -2.84 -21.01
C ASP A 142 6.23 -2.79 -19.80
N PHE A 143 6.65 -3.36 -18.67
CA PHE A 143 5.90 -3.27 -17.41
C PHE A 143 5.69 -1.81 -16.98
N TRP A 144 6.77 -1.02 -16.92
CA TRP A 144 6.70 0.36 -16.44
C TRP A 144 5.98 1.26 -17.44
N ARG A 145 6.11 1.04 -18.74
CA ARG A 145 5.36 1.76 -19.78
C ARG A 145 3.85 1.66 -19.52
N TYR A 146 3.33 0.46 -19.32
CA TYR A 146 1.92 0.27 -19.01
C TYR A 146 1.53 0.97 -17.69
N ARG A 147 2.31 0.77 -16.62
CA ARG A 147 1.99 1.32 -15.30
C ARG A 147 1.97 2.85 -15.27
N THR A 148 2.96 3.51 -15.87
CA THR A 148 3.04 4.97 -15.93
C THR A 148 1.97 5.58 -16.84
N ARG A 149 1.65 4.93 -17.96
CA ARG A 149 0.56 5.34 -18.84
C ARG A 149 -0.80 5.18 -18.17
N LEU A 150 -1.00 4.08 -17.43
CA LEU A 150 -2.24 3.85 -16.68
C LEU A 150 -2.50 4.94 -15.64
N VAL A 151 -1.47 5.46 -14.96
CA VAL A 151 -1.62 6.59 -14.02
C VAL A 151 -2.22 7.81 -14.71
N LYS A 152 -1.74 8.16 -15.90
CA LYS A 152 -2.28 9.29 -16.67
C LYS A 152 -3.72 9.05 -17.13
N ALA A 153 -4.07 7.82 -17.46
CA ALA A 153 -5.44 7.46 -17.81
C ALA A 153 -6.37 7.48 -16.60
N LEU A 154 -5.91 7.03 -15.42
CA LEU A 154 -6.65 7.13 -14.16
C LEU A 154 -6.94 8.60 -13.79
N GLU A 155 -5.95 9.48 -13.98
CA GLU A 155 -6.09 10.91 -13.76
C GLU A 155 -7.12 11.52 -14.73
N ALA A 156 -7.00 11.24 -16.03
CA ALA A 156 -7.92 11.74 -17.05
C ALA A 156 -9.37 11.22 -16.88
N ALA A 157 -9.53 10.03 -16.32
CA ALA A 157 -10.83 9.43 -16.01
C ALA A 157 -11.39 9.83 -14.64
N ASN A 158 -10.69 10.66 -13.86
CA ASN A 158 -11.01 10.99 -12.47
C ASN A 158 -11.28 9.71 -11.63
N TRP A 159 -10.37 8.73 -11.69
CA TRP A 159 -10.48 7.52 -10.87
C TRP A 159 -10.58 7.91 -9.38
N PRO A 160 -11.58 7.39 -8.61
CA PRO A 160 -11.90 7.96 -7.30
C PRO A 160 -10.89 7.62 -6.20
N ASN A 161 -10.14 6.54 -6.37
CA ASN A 161 -9.35 5.96 -5.29
C ASN A 161 -7.84 5.96 -5.62
N ARG A 162 -7.03 5.86 -4.57
CA ARG A 162 -5.57 5.74 -4.72
C ARG A 162 -5.19 4.41 -5.37
N VAL A 163 -4.17 4.45 -6.24
CA VAL A 163 -3.45 3.27 -6.74
C VAL A 163 -1.97 3.44 -6.43
N SER A 164 -1.43 2.63 -5.51
CA SER A 164 -0.04 2.75 -5.08
C SER A 164 0.81 1.63 -5.68
N THR A 165 1.96 1.99 -6.25
CA THR A 165 2.91 1.04 -6.83
C THR A 165 4.24 1.12 -6.10
N LEU A 166 4.77 -0.03 -5.68
CA LEU A 166 5.97 -0.13 -4.88
C LEU A 166 6.93 -1.18 -5.46
N ASN A 167 8.20 -0.81 -5.57
CA ASN A 167 9.29 -1.71 -5.96
C ASN A 167 9.82 -2.45 -4.74
N CYS A 168 10.08 -3.73 -4.85
CA CYS A 168 10.81 -4.45 -3.82
C CYS A 168 12.31 -4.13 -3.91
N ASN A 169 12.85 -3.52 -2.86
CA ASN A 169 14.26 -3.14 -2.78
C ASN A 169 15.11 -4.21 -2.09
N SER A 170 14.50 -4.95 -1.14
CA SER A 170 15.22 -5.95 -0.35
C SER A 170 14.27 -7.03 0.15
N GLY A 171 14.81 -8.25 0.35
CA GLY A 171 14.08 -9.40 0.90
C GLY A 171 13.16 -10.10 -0.10
N CYS A 172 13.29 -9.82 -1.40
CA CYS A 172 12.55 -10.50 -2.47
C CYS A 172 13.47 -11.40 -3.31
N ASP A 173 12.92 -12.48 -3.81
CA ASP A 173 13.57 -13.41 -4.73
C ASP A 173 13.32 -12.99 -6.19
N GLY A 174 13.91 -11.91 -6.62
CA GLY A 174 13.76 -11.34 -7.95
C GLY A 174 13.09 -9.97 -7.96
N ASN A 175 12.73 -9.51 -9.15
CA ASN A 175 12.21 -8.16 -9.39
C ASN A 175 10.69 -8.12 -9.12
N TRP A 176 10.30 -7.98 -7.85
CA TRP A 176 8.90 -7.91 -7.45
C TRP A 176 8.40 -6.48 -7.36
N VAL A 177 7.20 -6.28 -7.86
CA VAL A 177 6.43 -5.04 -7.74
C VAL A 177 5.10 -5.35 -7.05
N MET A 178 4.74 -4.52 -6.07
CA MET A 178 3.46 -4.58 -5.38
C MET A 178 2.59 -3.39 -5.83
N VAL A 179 1.43 -3.69 -6.38
CA VAL A 179 0.42 -2.69 -6.76
C VAL A 179 -0.78 -2.83 -5.83
N ARG A 180 -1.24 -1.72 -5.26
CA ARG A 180 -2.36 -1.67 -4.32
C ARG A 180 -3.45 -0.78 -4.87
N TYR A 181 -4.59 -1.35 -5.19
CA TYR A 181 -5.83 -0.63 -5.46
C TYR A 181 -6.58 -0.46 -4.14
N HIS A 182 -6.96 0.75 -3.83
CA HIS A 182 -7.66 1.11 -2.59
C HIS A 182 -9.15 1.24 -2.89
N HIS A 183 -10.00 0.61 -2.07
CA HIS A 183 -11.45 0.65 -2.19
C HIS A 183 -12.07 0.74 -0.80
N LYS A 184 -13.34 1.15 -0.70
CA LYS A 184 -14.07 1.13 0.57
C LYS A 184 -14.34 -0.30 1.03
N ASP A 185 -14.82 -1.13 0.11
CA ASP A 185 -15.23 -2.51 0.29
C ASP A 185 -15.25 -3.25 -1.06
N PHE A 186 -15.76 -4.48 -1.10
CA PHE A 186 -15.91 -5.28 -2.32
C PHE A 186 -16.95 -4.71 -3.30
N GLU A 187 -18.03 -4.09 -2.81
CA GLU A 187 -19.05 -3.46 -3.65
C GLU A 187 -18.44 -2.26 -4.39
N ASN A 188 -17.71 -1.40 -3.67
CA ASN A 188 -17.00 -0.28 -4.30
C ASN A 188 -15.93 -0.77 -5.30
N GLU A 189 -15.19 -1.86 -5.00
CA GLU A 189 -14.25 -2.45 -5.96
C GLU A 189 -14.95 -2.93 -7.23
N TYR A 190 -16.11 -3.60 -7.08
CA TYR A 190 -16.92 -4.05 -8.21
C TYR A 190 -17.40 -2.85 -9.05
N ASP A 191 -17.93 -1.83 -8.42
CA ASP A 191 -18.43 -0.62 -9.08
C ASP A 191 -17.32 0.14 -9.80
N ASP A 192 -16.17 0.32 -9.18
CA ASP A 192 -15.01 0.95 -9.80
C ASP A 192 -14.56 0.19 -11.06
N ASN A 193 -14.49 -1.15 -10.97
CA ASN A 193 -14.05 -1.98 -12.08
C ASN A 193 -15.09 -2.05 -13.22
N SER A 194 -16.38 -2.10 -12.89
CA SER A 194 -17.44 -2.29 -13.89
C SER A 194 -17.91 -1.00 -14.53
N LYS A 195 -17.90 0.13 -13.79
CA LYS A 195 -18.48 1.40 -14.24
C LYS A 195 -17.42 2.43 -14.64
N ILE A 196 -16.28 2.49 -13.90
CA ILE A 196 -15.28 3.54 -14.11
C ILE A 196 -14.09 3.04 -14.92
N PHE A 197 -13.63 1.80 -14.71
CA PHE A 197 -12.47 1.30 -15.44
C PHE A 197 -12.64 1.25 -16.97
N PRO A 198 -13.82 1.01 -17.56
CA PRO A 198 -14.03 1.21 -19.00
C PRO A 198 -13.72 2.62 -19.49
N ILE A 199 -14.01 3.65 -18.68
CA ILE A 199 -13.67 5.04 -18.99
C ILE A 199 -12.15 5.23 -18.95
N VAL A 200 -11.46 4.57 -18.00
CA VAL A 200 -9.98 4.60 -17.94
C VAL A 200 -9.37 4.01 -19.21
N VAL A 201 -9.93 2.92 -19.74
CA VAL A 201 -9.49 2.31 -21.01
C VAL A 201 -9.70 3.26 -22.20
N GLU A 202 -10.84 3.93 -22.26
CA GLU A 202 -11.12 4.95 -23.27
C GLU A 202 -10.08 6.09 -23.20
N LYS A 203 -9.87 6.66 -22.01
CA LYS A 203 -8.87 7.72 -21.79
C LYS A 203 -7.44 7.27 -22.09
N TYR A 204 -7.10 6.01 -21.81
CA TYR A 204 -5.81 5.45 -22.19
C TYR A 204 -5.61 5.48 -23.71
N ASN A 205 -6.61 5.05 -24.47
CA ASN A 205 -6.56 5.04 -25.94
C ASN A 205 -6.59 6.46 -26.53
N GLU A 206 -7.32 7.40 -25.91
CA GLU A 206 -7.27 8.82 -26.31
C GLU A 206 -5.88 9.44 -26.13
N LEU A 207 -5.21 9.13 -25.02
CA LEU A 207 -3.91 9.71 -24.70
C LEU A 207 -2.74 9.10 -25.46
N PHE A 208 -2.78 7.81 -25.80
CA PHE A 208 -1.63 7.08 -26.31
C PHE A 208 -1.84 6.47 -27.69
N GLY A 209 -3.01 6.61 -28.26
CA GLY A 209 -3.39 6.12 -29.59
C GLY A 209 -4.37 4.95 -29.51
N LYS A 210 -5.08 4.74 -30.62
CA LYS A 210 -6.06 3.68 -30.75
C LYS A 210 -5.44 2.32 -30.42
N ASP A 211 -6.16 1.50 -29.66
CA ASP A 211 -5.80 0.14 -29.25
C ASP A 211 -4.55 0.04 -28.31
N SER A 212 -3.98 1.20 -27.90
CA SER A 212 -2.76 1.25 -27.06
C SER A 212 -2.94 0.54 -25.70
N TYR A 213 -4.15 0.56 -25.12
CA TYR A 213 -4.42 -0.15 -23.86
C TYR A 213 -4.23 -1.66 -24.04
N GLU A 214 -4.81 -2.23 -25.08
CA GLU A 214 -4.72 -3.66 -25.37
C GLU A 214 -3.27 -4.07 -25.65
N GLU A 215 -2.57 -3.33 -26.52
CA GLU A 215 -1.16 -3.59 -26.85
C GLU A 215 -0.26 -3.54 -25.61
N ASP A 216 -0.37 -2.49 -24.78
CA ASP A 216 0.46 -2.33 -23.59
C ASP A 216 0.09 -3.33 -22.51
N SER A 217 -1.19 -3.72 -22.39
CA SER A 217 -1.65 -4.77 -21.50
C SER A 217 -1.07 -6.14 -21.88
N GLN A 218 -1.03 -6.48 -23.16
CA GLN A 218 -0.39 -7.71 -23.66
C GLN A 218 1.10 -7.71 -23.38
N ARG A 219 1.80 -6.58 -23.61
CA ARG A 219 3.23 -6.43 -23.28
C ARG A 219 3.49 -6.57 -21.78
N LEU A 220 2.63 -5.97 -20.94
CA LEU A 220 2.68 -6.17 -19.48
C LEU A 220 2.57 -7.67 -19.14
N GLN A 221 1.59 -8.39 -19.70
CA GLN A 221 1.41 -9.82 -19.43
C GLN A 221 2.65 -10.64 -19.82
N MET A 222 3.25 -10.35 -20.98
CA MET A 222 4.50 -11.00 -21.42
C MET A 222 5.68 -10.67 -20.50
N SER A 223 5.73 -9.46 -19.94
CA SER A 223 6.79 -9.02 -19.03
C SER A 223 6.72 -9.65 -17.64
N VAL A 224 5.61 -10.29 -17.28
CA VAL A 224 5.39 -10.88 -15.96
C VAL A 224 5.74 -12.36 -15.98
N GLU A 225 6.64 -12.77 -15.06
CA GLU A 225 6.98 -14.19 -14.81
C GLU A 225 5.95 -14.86 -13.91
N GLU A 226 5.55 -14.14 -12.84
CA GLU A 226 4.59 -14.61 -11.84
C GLU A 226 3.70 -13.46 -11.38
N ASN A 227 2.43 -13.75 -11.13
CA ASN A 227 1.53 -12.81 -10.47
C ASN A 227 0.80 -13.48 -9.31
N ARG A 228 0.46 -12.68 -8.30
CA ARG A 228 -0.33 -13.11 -7.14
C ARG A 228 -1.30 -12.00 -6.77
N THR A 229 -2.53 -12.37 -6.44
CA THR A 229 -3.57 -11.42 -6.03
C THR A 229 -4.09 -11.77 -4.64
N ARG A 230 -4.35 -10.73 -3.83
CA ARG A 230 -4.96 -10.87 -2.50
C ARG A 230 -5.82 -9.66 -2.18
N HIS A 231 -6.77 -9.86 -1.26
CA HIS A 231 -7.48 -8.76 -0.63
C HIS A 231 -7.01 -8.60 0.82
N HIS A 232 -6.80 -7.37 1.21
CA HIS A 232 -6.40 -6.99 2.56
C HIS A 232 -7.42 -6.04 3.16
N GLN A 233 -7.79 -6.29 4.40
CA GLN A 233 -8.60 -5.39 5.22
C GLN A 233 -7.70 -4.71 6.25
N ARG A 234 -7.62 -3.38 6.22
CA ARG A 234 -6.96 -2.62 7.28
C ARG A 234 -7.70 -2.84 8.59
N MET A 235 -6.92 -3.03 9.65
CA MET A 235 -7.40 -3.15 11.02
C MET A 235 -7.09 -1.83 11.76
N PRO A 236 -8.02 -0.86 11.83
CA PRO A 236 -7.73 0.46 12.42
C PRO A 236 -7.25 0.38 13.86
N ALA A 237 -7.87 -0.47 14.68
CA ALA A 237 -7.47 -0.66 16.08
C ALA A 237 -6.03 -1.19 16.24
N LEU A 238 -5.53 -1.96 15.26
CA LEU A 238 -4.17 -2.52 15.27
C LEU A 238 -3.16 -1.64 14.53
N SER A 239 -3.57 -0.47 14.07
CA SER A 239 -2.79 0.44 13.24
C SER A 239 -2.55 1.75 13.97
N SER A 240 -1.39 2.36 13.77
CA SER A 240 -1.10 3.70 14.25
C SER A 240 -2.17 4.68 13.77
N SER A 241 -2.59 5.58 14.66
CA SER A 241 -3.43 6.71 14.28
C SER A 241 -2.58 7.72 13.50
N TRP A 242 -3.13 8.21 12.40
CA TRP A 242 -2.59 9.33 11.64
C TRP A 242 -3.38 10.56 12.09
N ASN A 243 -2.76 11.42 12.84
CA ASN A 243 -3.26 12.77 13.12
C ASN A 243 -2.47 13.74 12.28
#